data_779c63055c4ec6cf9e2aae7db6801cc2
#
_entry.id   779c63055c4ec6cf9e2aae7db6801cc2
#
_cell.length_a   1.000
_cell.length_b   1.000
_cell.length_c   1.000
_cell.angle_alpha   90.00
_cell.angle_beta   90.00
_cell.angle_gamma   90.00
#
_symmetry.space_group_name_H-M   'P 1'
#
loop_
_entity.id
_entity.type
_entity.pdbx_description
1 polymer ?
#
loop_
_entity_poly.entity_id
_entity_poly.type
_entity_poly.pdbx_seq_one_letter_code
_entity_poly.pdbx_strand_id
1 'polypeptide(L)'
;MVVDRKHSSKYPEGFAIHPDLVRDKSYVNMYMHHDGYPQWQGVQIANWLLAGNNGCMDGARLSSKLVHDMYYDSCYLYPSADKIDHEYRYVIWSGDKDKIHVSCWNMYKNECVFVLKPEKIISKYHDDMDYTD
;
A
#
# COMPACT_ATOMS: atom_id res chain seq x y z
N MET A 1 1.55 2.50 4.36
CA MET A 1 2.29 1.69 5.37
C MET A 1 3.04 0.56 4.66
N VAL A 2 4.25 0.28 5.09
CA VAL A 2 5.01 -0.89 4.63
C VAL A 2 5.24 -1.81 5.82
N VAL A 3 4.88 -3.07 5.69
CA VAL A 3 4.96 -4.08 6.75
C VAL A 3 5.58 -5.35 6.17
N ASP A 4 6.48 -5.99 6.92
CA ASP A 4 7.04 -7.27 6.49
C ASP A 4 5.97 -8.35 6.45
N ARG A 5 5.96 -9.14 5.39
CA ARG A 5 4.99 -10.20 5.16
C ARG A 5 4.95 -11.24 6.28
N LYS A 6 6.07 -11.45 6.99
CA LYS A 6 6.11 -12.39 8.12
C LYS A 6 5.06 -12.09 9.18
N HIS A 7 4.62 -10.83 9.32
CA HIS A 7 3.58 -10.45 10.27
C HIS A 7 2.17 -10.87 9.83
N SER A 8 2.02 -11.32 8.58
CA SER A 8 0.75 -11.86 8.08
C SER A 8 0.74 -13.39 8.00
N SER A 9 1.82 -14.07 8.36
CA SER A 9 2.01 -15.50 8.11
C SER A 9 0.99 -16.40 8.83
N LYS A 10 0.41 -15.93 9.94
CA LYS A 10 -0.61 -16.68 10.68
C LYS A 10 -1.99 -16.63 10.05
N TYR A 11 -2.16 -15.84 8.99
CA TYR A 11 -3.43 -15.71 8.29
C TYR A 11 -3.34 -16.39 6.92
N PRO A 12 -4.46 -16.90 6.37
CA PRO A 12 -4.48 -17.39 5.00
C PRO A 12 -4.07 -16.31 4.01
N GLU A 13 -3.45 -16.72 2.89
CA GLU A 13 -3.11 -15.81 1.82
C GLU A 13 -4.37 -15.08 1.32
N GLY A 14 -4.29 -13.78 1.14
CA GLY A 14 -5.40 -12.95 0.71
C GLY A 14 -6.37 -12.55 1.82
N PHE A 15 -6.10 -12.95 3.06
CA PHE A 15 -6.92 -12.56 4.20
C PHE A 15 -6.86 -11.03 4.42
N ALA A 16 -8.01 -10.43 4.69
CA ALA A 16 -8.12 -8.99 4.90
C ALA A 16 -7.75 -8.63 6.35
N ILE A 17 -6.46 -8.40 6.58
CA ILE A 17 -5.93 -8.03 7.90
C ILE A 17 -6.12 -6.54 8.11
N HIS A 18 -6.86 -6.17 9.16
CA HIS A 18 -7.09 -4.76 9.47
C HIS A 18 -5.75 -4.05 9.76
N PRO A 19 -5.52 -2.86 9.18
CA PRO A 19 -4.23 -2.14 9.34
C PRO A 19 -3.85 -1.87 10.80
N ASP A 20 -4.82 -1.67 11.66
CA ASP A 20 -4.57 -1.39 13.08
C ASP A 20 -3.91 -2.56 13.82
N LEU A 21 -4.06 -3.78 13.31
CA LEU A 21 -3.43 -4.97 13.89
C LEU A 21 -1.93 -5.01 13.67
N VAL A 22 -1.42 -4.27 12.69
CA VAL A 22 0.00 -4.24 12.32
C VAL A 22 0.60 -2.84 12.33
N ARG A 23 -0.10 -1.85 12.87
CA ARG A 23 0.35 -0.46 12.85
C ARG A 23 1.69 -0.25 13.55
N ASP A 24 1.96 -1.02 14.60
CA ASP A 24 3.22 -0.98 15.35
C ASP A 24 4.37 -1.72 14.66
N LYS A 25 4.08 -2.40 13.55
CA LYS A 25 5.06 -3.12 12.71
C LYS A 25 5.39 -2.36 11.43
N SER A 26 4.80 -1.21 11.21
CA SER A 26 5.03 -0.40 10.01
C SER A 26 6.38 0.29 10.07
N TYR A 27 7.11 0.23 8.96
CA TYR A 27 8.38 0.97 8.81
C TYR A 27 8.16 2.43 8.44
N VAL A 28 7.04 2.75 7.80
CA VAL A 28 6.76 4.11 7.33
C VAL A 28 5.26 4.37 7.29
N ASN A 29 4.89 5.59 7.67
CA ASN A 29 3.53 6.08 7.56
C ASN A 29 3.58 7.34 6.68
N MET A 30 3.28 7.16 5.40
CA MET A 30 3.33 8.21 4.41
C MET A 30 1.91 8.67 4.08
N TYR A 31 1.66 9.95 4.22
CA TYR A 31 0.38 10.56 3.88
C TYR A 31 0.50 11.31 2.54
N MET A 32 -0.39 10.96 1.61
CA MET A 32 -0.54 11.65 0.33
C MET A 32 -1.79 12.50 0.41
N HIS A 33 -1.64 13.81 0.33
CA HIS A 33 -2.74 14.75 0.58
C HIS A 33 -3.82 14.71 -0.50
N HIS A 34 -3.48 14.34 -1.74
CA HIS A 34 -4.41 14.36 -2.88
C HIS A 34 -4.51 12.98 -3.54
N ASP A 35 -5.68 12.72 -4.15
CA ASP A 35 -5.92 11.59 -5.05
C ASP A 35 -5.60 10.22 -4.42
N GLY A 36 -6.04 10.03 -3.17
CA GLY A 36 -5.79 8.78 -2.44
C GLY A 36 -6.69 7.61 -2.81
N TYR A 37 -7.64 7.79 -3.71
CA TYR A 37 -8.62 6.75 -4.06
C TYR A 37 -7.96 5.59 -4.83
N PRO A 38 -8.56 4.38 -4.76
CA PRO A 38 -7.90 3.14 -5.25
C PRO A 38 -7.52 3.15 -6.72
N GLN A 39 -8.36 3.70 -7.58
CA GLN A 39 -8.10 3.72 -9.03
C GLN A 39 -6.96 4.66 -9.41
N TRP A 40 -6.51 5.52 -8.51
CA TRP A 40 -5.33 6.37 -8.70
C TRP A 40 -4.17 5.90 -7.83
N GLN A 41 -4.27 6.07 -6.50
CA GLN A 41 -3.16 5.76 -5.59
C GLN A 41 -2.83 4.27 -5.57
N GLY A 42 -3.84 3.41 -5.62
CA GLY A 42 -3.61 1.95 -5.69
C GLY A 42 -2.83 1.57 -6.93
N VAL A 43 -3.18 2.14 -8.07
CA VAL A 43 -2.50 1.91 -9.35
C VAL A 43 -1.07 2.47 -9.32
N GLN A 44 -0.87 3.64 -8.71
CA GLN A 44 0.47 4.23 -8.57
C GLN A 44 1.39 3.30 -7.76
N ILE A 45 0.91 2.79 -6.65
CA ILE A 45 1.67 1.84 -5.82
C ILE A 45 1.97 0.57 -6.62
N ALA A 46 0.99 0.02 -7.31
CA ALA A 46 1.16 -1.20 -8.10
C ALA A 46 2.19 -1.01 -9.21
N ASN A 47 2.13 0.09 -9.95
CA ASN A 47 3.09 0.40 -10.99
C ASN A 47 4.50 0.57 -10.43
N TRP A 48 4.63 1.23 -9.29
CA TRP A 48 5.93 1.40 -8.64
C TRP A 48 6.52 0.05 -8.23
N LEU A 49 5.72 -0.84 -7.65
CA LEU A 49 6.17 -2.18 -7.28
C LEU A 49 6.60 -2.99 -8.51
N LEU A 50 5.83 -2.93 -9.59
CA LEU A 50 6.14 -3.66 -10.82
C LEU A 50 7.34 -3.10 -11.57
N ALA A 51 7.73 -1.87 -11.30
CA ALA A 51 8.89 -1.21 -11.93
C ALA A 51 10.23 -1.58 -11.27
N GLY A 52 10.34 -2.78 -10.70
CA GLY A 52 11.57 -3.29 -10.11
C GLY A 52 11.67 -3.12 -8.59
N ASN A 53 10.59 -2.74 -7.94
CA ASN A 53 10.55 -2.55 -6.49
C ASN A 53 9.77 -3.65 -5.78
N ASN A 54 9.68 -4.83 -6.38
CA ASN A 54 8.72 -5.87 -6.01
C ASN A 54 9.33 -7.00 -5.18
N GLY A 55 10.17 -6.68 -4.19
CA GLY A 55 10.20 -7.66 -3.15
C GLY A 55 11.40 -8.51 -2.94
N CYS A 56 12.54 -8.19 -3.51
CA CYS A 56 13.80 -8.71 -2.96
C CYS A 56 14.27 -7.87 -1.78
N MET A 57 13.51 -6.83 -1.43
CA MET A 57 13.85 -5.90 -0.37
C MET A 57 13.02 -6.22 0.87
N ASP A 58 13.65 -6.18 2.04
CA ASP A 58 12.90 -6.16 3.28
C ASP A 58 12.12 -4.83 3.41
N GLY A 59 11.22 -4.77 4.39
CA GLY A 59 10.35 -3.62 4.58
C GLY A 59 11.11 -2.32 4.84
N ALA A 60 12.24 -2.40 5.54
CA ALA A 60 13.05 -1.21 5.87
C ALA A 60 13.63 -0.58 4.60
N ARG A 61 14.22 -1.39 3.73
CA ARG A 61 14.81 -0.90 2.50
C ARG A 61 13.74 -0.45 1.50
N LEU A 62 12.67 -1.21 1.37
CA LEU A 62 11.55 -0.83 0.50
C LEU A 62 10.94 0.50 0.93
N SER A 63 10.80 0.72 2.23
CA SER A 63 10.27 1.98 2.79
C SER A 63 11.16 3.16 2.45
N SER A 64 12.47 2.99 2.56
CA SER A 64 13.46 4.01 2.21
C SER A 64 13.32 4.42 0.75
N LYS A 65 13.20 3.46 -0.14
CA LYS A 65 13.06 3.70 -1.58
C LYS A 65 11.69 4.31 -1.90
N LEU A 66 10.64 3.88 -1.23
CA LEU A 66 9.30 4.42 -1.39
C LEU A 66 9.28 5.92 -1.07
N VAL A 67 9.87 6.30 0.05
CA VAL A 67 9.96 7.72 0.46
C VAL A 67 10.72 8.52 -0.59
N HIS A 68 11.84 8.00 -1.06
CA HIS A 68 12.65 8.68 -2.07
C HIS A 68 11.87 8.88 -3.39
N ASP A 69 11.22 7.81 -3.87
CA ASP A 69 10.56 7.81 -5.18
C ASP A 69 9.21 8.52 -5.18
N MET A 70 8.52 8.53 -4.03
CA MET A 70 7.18 9.11 -3.90
C MET A 70 7.17 10.49 -3.25
N TYR A 71 8.34 11.14 -3.17
CA TYR A 71 8.42 12.48 -2.61
C TYR A 71 7.78 13.50 -3.56
N TYR A 72 6.73 14.16 -3.05
CA TYR A 72 6.04 15.25 -3.74
C TYR A 72 5.72 16.34 -2.72
N ASP A 73 5.34 17.53 -3.19
CA ASP A 73 4.95 18.66 -2.33
C ASP A 73 3.80 18.31 -1.39
N SER A 74 2.95 17.36 -1.77
CA SER A 74 1.81 16.92 -0.96
C SER A 74 2.05 15.65 -0.17
N CYS A 75 3.30 15.21 -0.05
CA CYS A 75 3.69 14.00 0.68
C CYS A 75 4.25 14.36 2.05
N TYR A 76 3.75 13.70 3.09
CA TYR A 76 4.15 13.94 4.48
C TYR A 76 4.42 12.62 5.18
N LEU A 77 5.40 12.62 6.10
CA LEU A 77 5.70 11.47 6.95
C LEU A 77 5.19 11.74 8.36
N TYR A 78 4.55 10.73 8.94
CA TYR A 78 4.03 10.80 10.30
C TYR A 78 4.55 9.62 11.13
N PRO A 79 4.75 9.79 12.44
CA PRO A 79 5.18 8.68 13.30
C PRO A 79 4.14 7.56 13.39
N SER A 80 2.86 7.89 13.23
CA SER A 80 1.76 6.94 13.29
C SER A 80 0.62 7.39 12.38
N ALA A 81 -0.06 6.45 11.75
CA ALA A 81 -1.25 6.72 10.96
C ALA A 81 -2.48 7.09 11.80
N ASP A 82 -2.45 6.85 13.10
CA ASP A 82 -3.60 7.03 14.00
C ASP A 82 -4.09 8.47 14.10
N LYS A 83 -3.20 9.41 13.85
CA LYS A 83 -3.51 10.84 14.00
C LYS A 83 -3.77 11.54 12.68
N ILE A 84 -3.93 10.77 11.60
CA ILE A 84 -4.16 11.29 10.26
C ILE A 84 -5.60 11.00 9.89
N ASP A 85 -6.35 12.06 9.56
CA ASP A 85 -7.69 11.89 8.98
C ASP A 85 -7.53 11.56 7.50
N HIS A 86 -7.88 10.31 7.13
CA HIS A 86 -7.74 9.84 5.76
C HIS A 86 -8.79 8.78 5.45
N GLU A 87 -9.28 8.79 4.23
CA GLU A 87 -10.30 7.84 3.78
C GLU A 87 -9.71 6.48 3.45
N TYR A 88 -8.59 6.44 2.73
CA TYR A 88 -7.98 5.19 2.28
C TYR A 88 -6.64 4.96 2.93
N ARG A 89 -6.40 3.73 3.38
CA ARG A 89 -5.11 3.30 3.91
C ARG A 89 -4.63 2.08 3.13
N TYR A 90 -3.38 2.17 2.66
CA TYR A 90 -2.73 1.10 1.91
C TYR A 90 -1.64 0.47 2.77
N VAL A 91 -1.57 -0.87 2.75
CA VAL A 91 -0.48 -1.62 3.39
C VAL A 91 0.23 -2.42 2.32
N ILE A 92 1.52 -2.18 2.16
CA ILE A 92 2.38 -2.97 1.28
C ILE A 92 3.05 -4.04 2.13
N TRP A 93 2.74 -5.30 1.81
CA TRP A 93 3.27 -6.48 2.50
C TRP A 93 4.51 -6.96 1.74
N SER A 94 5.70 -6.72 2.31
CA SER A 94 6.98 -6.89 1.63
C SER A 94 7.80 -8.06 2.19
N GLY A 95 8.88 -8.41 1.49
CA GLY A 95 9.86 -9.39 1.95
C GLY A 95 9.88 -10.71 1.18
N ASP A 96 8.94 -10.93 0.26
CA ASP A 96 8.91 -12.12 -0.58
C ASP A 96 8.43 -11.70 -1.97
N LYS A 97 9.32 -11.82 -2.95
CA LYS A 97 9.12 -11.35 -4.32
C LYS A 97 7.81 -11.86 -4.95
N ASP A 98 7.53 -13.16 -4.77
CA ASP A 98 6.38 -13.78 -5.44
C ASP A 98 5.08 -13.61 -4.65
N LYS A 99 5.17 -13.06 -3.46
CA LYS A 99 4.04 -12.96 -2.53
C LYS A 99 3.75 -11.55 -2.08
N ILE A 100 4.46 -10.55 -2.63
CA ILE A 100 4.18 -9.16 -2.32
C ILE A 100 2.75 -8.84 -2.73
N HIS A 101 2.04 -8.22 -1.84
CA HIS A 101 0.67 -7.79 -2.11
C HIS A 101 0.37 -6.48 -1.38
N VAL A 102 -0.71 -5.86 -1.78
CA VAL A 102 -1.17 -4.59 -1.22
C VAL A 102 -2.59 -4.77 -0.74
N SER A 103 -2.87 -4.35 0.48
CA SER A 103 -4.24 -4.21 0.95
C SER A 103 -4.62 -2.74 0.98
N CYS A 104 -5.88 -2.48 0.65
CA CYS A 104 -6.47 -1.15 0.69
C CYS A 104 -7.73 -1.20 1.56
N TRP A 105 -7.81 -0.27 2.51
CA TRP A 105 -8.95 -0.15 3.40
C TRP A 105 -9.57 1.24 3.29
N ASN A 106 -10.88 1.27 3.24
CA ASN A 106 -11.62 2.51 3.45
C ASN A 106 -11.80 2.68 4.97
N MET A 107 -11.08 3.64 5.55
CA MET A 107 -11.03 3.82 6.99
C MET A 107 -12.27 4.52 7.53
N TYR A 108 -12.99 5.29 6.71
CA TYR A 108 -14.24 5.91 7.12
C TYR A 108 -15.36 4.88 7.27
N LYS A 109 -15.40 3.90 6.37
CA LYS A 109 -16.38 2.82 6.39
C LYS A 109 -15.90 1.58 7.14
N ASN A 110 -14.62 1.53 7.48
CA ASN A 110 -13.97 0.38 8.11
C ASN A 110 -14.16 -0.90 7.28
N GLU A 111 -13.96 -0.79 5.97
CA GLU A 111 -14.15 -1.88 5.01
C GLU A 111 -12.90 -2.13 4.20
N CYS A 112 -12.59 -3.40 3.95
CA CYS A 112 -11.51 -3.77 3.04
C CYS A 112 -11.96 -3.58 1.60
N VAL A 113 -11.22 -2.76 0.86
CA VAL A 113 -11.48 -2.51 -0.56
C VAL A 113 -10.88 -3.62 -1.42
N PHE A 114 -9.61 -3.99 -1.16
CA PHE A 114 -8.96 -5.11 -1.83
C PHE A 114 -7.76 -5.62 -1.04
N VAL A 115 -7.40 -6.87 -1.32
CA VAL A 115 -6.11 -7.48 -0.96
C VAL A 115 -5.60 -8.17 -2.22
N LEU A 116 -4.66 -7.56 -2.93
CA LEU A 116 -4.30 -7.99 -4.27
C LEU A 116 -2.79 -7.89 -4.50
N LYS A 117 -2.28 -8.74 -5.38
CA LYS A 117 -0.94 -8.58 -5.97
C LYS A 117 -0.94 -7.37 -6.89
N PRO A 118 0.23 -6.73 -7.13
CA PRO A 118 0.30 -5.51 -7.96
C PRO A 118 -0.34 -5.66 -9.34
N GLU A 119 -0.08 -6.76 -10.05
CA GLU A 119 -0.63 -6.99 -11.38
C GLU A 119 -2.16 -7.11 -11.37
N LYS A 120 -2.73 -7.58 -10.27
CA LYS A 120 -4.18 -7.69 -10.13
C LYS A 120 -4.85 -6.35 -9.83
N ILE A 121 -4.13 -5.44 -9.19
CA ILE A 121 -4.60 -4.08 -8.98
C ILE A 121 -4.72 -3.37 -10.33
N ILE A 122 -3.71 -3.51 -11.18
CA ILE A 122 -3.74 -2.94 -12.53
C ILE A 122 -4.93 -3.49 -13.31
N SER A 123 -5.14 -4.81 -13.30
CA SER A 123 -6.25 -5.44 -14.00
C SER A 123 -7.61 -4.95 -13.49
N LYS A 124 -7.75 -4.80 -12.18
CA LYS A 124 -9.01 -4.39 -11.55
C LYS A 124 -9.43 -2.98 -11.96
N TYR A 125 -8.48 -2.07 -12.11
CA TYR A 125 -8.74 -0.65 -12.39
C TYR A 125 -8.38 -0.25 -13.82
N HIS A 126 -8.20 -1.22 -14.72
CA HIS A 126 -7.80 -0.96 -16.10
C HIS A 126 -8.79 -0.02 -16.83
N ASP A 127 -10.08 -0.29 -16.69
CA ASP A 127 -11.12 0.51 -17.36
C ASP A 127 -11.16 1.95 -16.84
N ASP A 128 -10.86 2.14 -15.56
CA ASP A 128 -10.83 3.46 -14.93
C ASP A 128 -9.65 4.29 -15.43
N MET A 129 -8.59 3.65 -15.93
CA MET A 129 -7.41 4.33 -16.45
C MET A 129 -7.60 4.84 -17.87
N ASP A 130 -8.59 4.36 -18.58
CA ASP A 130 -8.86 4.71 -19.98
C ASP A 130 -9.62 6.02 -20.13
N TYR A 131 -9.96 6.68 -19.04
CA TYR A 131 -10.71 7.93 -19.07
C TYR A 131 -9.89 9.18 -19.40
N THR A 132 -8.63 9.03 -19.61
CA THR A 132 -7.73 10.17 -19.80
C THR A 132 -7.60 10.61 -21.26
N ASP A 133 -8.36 10.01 -22.12
CA ASP A 133 -8.31 10.38 -23.56
C ASP A 133 -9.05 11.68 -23.87
#